data_ece3490fa1e316ec5a447149c3a2ea87
#
_entry.id   ece3490fa1e316ec5a447149c3a2ea87
#
_cell.length_a   1.000
_cell.length_b   1.000
_cell.length_c   1.000
_cell.angle_alpha   90.00
_cell.angle_beta   90.00
_cell.angle_gamma   90.00
#
_symmetry.space_group_name_H-M   'P 1'
#
loop_
_entity.id
_entity.type
_entity.pdbx_description
1 polymer ?
#
loop_
_entity_poly.entity_id
_entity_poly.type
_entity_poly.pdbx_seq_one_letter_code
_entity_poly.pdbx_strand_id
1 'polypeptide(L)'
;NEKLINKYQSGEAIMGAVIEQCTQSGEPERFFLRTAKKQNVRIIGIFSPVHRSKKTGYALKLGKELARTYNVLYLNLEVYGGIGGHFPDAGQTVADALYYSRQEKKHLRAALAGMVKHMGPLDYLLPMRMSEDLKAVEIEEWTGFVEQIAEQSIYEVLILDIDCLL
;
A
#
# COMPACT_ATOMS: atom_id res chain seq x y z
N ASN A 1 25.31 -20.78 4.17
CA ASN A 1 25.08 -21.66 3.02
C ASN A 1 24.15 -20.96 2.04
N GLU A 2 24.72 -20.35 0.99
CA GLU A 2 23.94 -19.79 -0.10
C GLU A 2 23.33 -20.94 -0.92
N LYS A 3 22.01 -21.04 -0.91
CA LYS A 3 21.26 -21.99 -1.73
C LYS A 3 21.15 -21.39 -3.13
N LEU A 4 21.90 -21.90 -4.07
CA LEU A 4 21.86 -21.46 -5.46
C LEU A 4 20.53 -21.85 -6.10
N ILE A 5 19.79 -20.85 -6.63
CA ILE A 5 18.55 -21.05 -7.37
C ILE A 5 18.91 -21.29 -8.84
N ASN A 6 18.52 -22.43 -9.38
CA ASN A 6 18.75 -22.75 -10.79
C ASN A 6 17.78 -21.94 -11.68
N LYS A 7 18.31 -21.15 -12.62
CA LYS A 7 17.52 -20.27 -13.52
C LYS A 7 16.64 -21.04 -14.54
N TYR A 8 16.84 -22.33 -14.70
CA TYR A 8 16.09 -23.18 -15.64
C TYR A 8 14.95 -23.99 -14.98
N GLN A 9 14.42 -23.50 -13.87
CA GLN A 9 13.23 -24.09 -13.21
C GLN A 9 11.95 -23.38 -13.65
N SER A 10 10.81 -24.00 -13.37
CA SER A 10 9.50 -23.34 -13.56
C SER A 10 9.39 -22.09 -12.68
N GLY A 11 8.63 -21.08 -13.10
CA GLY A 11 8.41 -19.86 -12.33
C GLY A 11 7.90 -20.13 -10.91
N GLU A 12 7.06 -21.17 -10.72
CA GLU A 12 6.57 -21.61 -9.41
C GLU A 12 7.69 -22.16 -8.52
N ALA A 13 8.63 -22.93 -9.10
CA ALA A 13 9.75 -23.49 -8.35
C ALA A 13 10.75 -22.39 -7.93
N ILE A 14 10.99 -21.39 -8.79
CA ILE A 14 11.82 -20.23 -8.48
C ILE A 14 11.14 -19.40 -7.37
N MET A 15 9.85 -19.14 -7.48
CA MET A 15 9.08 -18.41 -6.49
C MET A 15 9.08 -19.14 -5.13
N GLY A 16 8.89 -20.45 -5.12
CA GLY A 16 8.97 -21.27 -3.90
C GLY A 16 10.33 -21.18 -3.22
N ALA A 17 11.42 -21.26 -4.00
CA ALA A 17 12.79 -21.15 -3.48
C ALA A 17 13.12 -19.76 -2.93
N VAL A 18 12.62 -18.70 -3.57
CA VAL A 18 12.75 -17.31 -3.10
C VAL A 18 11.99 -17.12 -1.79
N ILE A 19 10.75 -17.62 -1.71
CA ILE A 19 9.92 -17.55 -0.49
C ILE A 19 10.62 -18.29 0.66
N GLU A 20 11.15 -19.49 0.42
CA GLU A 20 11.88 -20.26 1.43
C GLU A 20 13.14 -19.52 1.94
N GLN A 21 13.84 -18.82 1.06
CA GLN A 21 15.03 -18.03 1.42
C GLN A 21 14.67 -16.75 2.18
N CYS A 22 13.56 -16.11 1.83
CA CYS A 22 13.04 -14.94 2.54
C CYS A 22 12.54 -15.27 3.94
N THR A 23 11.95 -16.45 4.17
CA THR A 23 11.51 -16.89 5.49
C THR A 23 12.68 -17.19 6.46
N GLN A 24 13.86 -17.50 5.93
CA GLN A 24 15.06 -17.71 6.77
C GLN A 24 15.74 -16.41 7.23
N SER A 25 15.46 -15.28 6.58
CA SER A 25 16.06 -13.97 6.91
C SER A 25 15.25 -13.11 7.89
N GLY A 26 14.16 -13.61 8.45
CA GLY A 26 13.52 -13.06 9.68
C GLY A 26 12.59 -11.86 9.53
N GLU A 27 12.31 -11.33 8.32
CA GLU A 27 11.47 -10.14 8.21
C GLU A 27 10.31 -10.10 7.20
N PRO A 28 9.99 -11.06 6.35
CA PRO A 28 8.82 -10.95 5.47
C PRO A 28 7.62 -11.82 5.84
N GLU A 29 7.57 -12.42 7.03
CA GLU A 29 6.52 -13.39 7.37
C GLU A 29 5.07 -12.85 7.30
N ARG A 30 4.85 -11.55 7.39
CA ARG A 30 3.50 -10.98 7.34
C ARG A 30 2.91 -10.92 5.94
N PHE A 31 3.73 -10.83 4.89
CA PHE A 31 3.25 -10.56 3.53
C PHE A 31 2.91 -11.81 2.73
N PHE A 32 3.60 -12.93 2.95
CA PHE A 32 3.49 -14.12 2.10
C PHE A 32 2.56 -15.22 2.62
N LEU A 33 2.29 -15.30 3.92
CA LEU A 33 1.61 -16.43 4.53
C LEU A 33 0.08 -16.32 4.66
N ARG A 34 -0.53 -15.19 4.30
CA ARG A 34 -1.99 -15.10 4.24
C ARG A 34 -2.47 -15.27 2.81
N THR A 35 -2.83 -16.50 2.45
CA THR A 35 -3.68 -16.79 1.29
C THR A 35 -4.96 -15.97 1.43
N ALA A 36 -5.14 -14.99 0.55
CA ALA A 36 -6.31 -14.15 0.54
C ALA A 36 -7.56 -14.99 0.25
N LYS A 37 -8.25 -15.41 1.30
CA LYS A 37 -9.67 -15.67 1.18
C LYS A 37 -10.29 -14.34 0.74
N LYS A 38 -11.11 -14.35 -0.30
CA LYS A 38 -11.85 -13.18 -0.79
C LYS A 38 -12.61 -12.56 0.37
N GLN A 39 -12.00 -11.60 1.05
CA GLN A 39 -12.58 -10.91 2.20
C GLN A 39 -13.23 -9.64 1.68
N ASN A 40 -14.39 -9.28 2.20
CA ASN A 40 -14.96 -7.96 1.99
C ASN A 40 -14.02 -6.94 2.64
N VAL A 41 -13.18 -6.30 1.82
CA VAL A 41 -12.29 -5.23 2.26
C VAL A 41 -13.14 -4.03 2.66
N ARG A 42 -12.88 -3.49 3.85
CA ARG A 42 -13.54 -2.26 4.32
C ARG A 42 -12.75 -1.06 3.83
N ILE A 43 -13.42 -0.16 3.13
CA ILE A 43 -12.83 1.09 2.67
C ILE A 43 -13.38 2.21 3.55
N ILE A 44 -12.48 2.95 4.21
CA ILE A 44 -12.80 4.06 5.11
C ILE A 44 -12.24 5.33 4.49
N GLY A 45 -13.11 6.19 3.95
CA GLY A 45 -12.73 7.52 3.49
C GLY A 45 -12.76 8.52 4.66
N ILE A 46 -11.67 9.27 4.83
CA ILE A 46 -11.59 10.37 5.80
C ILE A 46 -11.51 11.66 5.01
N PHE A 47 -12.54 12.45 5.12
CA PHE A 47 -12.73 13.68 4.37
C PHE A 47 -13.01 14.85 5.31
N SER A 48 -12.56 16.05 4.94
CA SER A 48 -12.93 17.29 5.61
C SER A 48 -13.16 18.37 4.54
N PRO A 49 -14.34 19.00 4.52
CA PRO A 49 -14.65 20.07 3.57
C PRO A 49 -13.86 21.37 3.84
N VAL A 50 -13.19 21.43 4.98
CA VAL A 50 -12.34 22.55 5.38
C VAL A 50 -10.95 21.97 5.68
N HIS A 51 -9.91 22.48 5.03
CA HIS A 51 -8.53 22.08 5.31
C HIS A 51 -8.22 22.20 6.81
N ARG A 52 -8.38 21.12 7.56
CA ARG A 52 -8.02 21.06 8.97
C ARG A 52 -6.72 20.32 9.14
N SER A 53 -5.74 20.99 9.72
CA SER A 53 -4.38 20.50 9.97
C SER A 53 -4.25 19.22 10.80
N LYS A 54 -5.38 18.69 11.32
CA LYS A 54 -5.39 17.49 12.18
C LYS A 54 -6.03 16.26 11.55
N LYS A 55 -6.53 16.33 10.31
CA LYS A 55 -7.23 15.24 9.64
C LYS A 55 -6.30 14.03 9.43
N THR A 56 -5.14 14.26 8.85
CA THR A 56 -4.11 13.22 8.63
C THR A 56 -3.66 12.59 9.94
N GLY A 57 -3.43 13.40 10.99
CA GLY A 57 -3.10 12.87 12.31
C GLY A 57 -4.19 11.97 12.90
N TYR A 58 -5.47 12.31 12.68
CA TYR A 58 -6.59 11.47 13.06
C TYR A 58 -6.63 10.17 12.25
N ALA A 59 -6.47 10.26 10.93
CA ALA A 59 -6.46 9.12 10.02
C ALA A 59 -5.37 8.11 10.38
N LEU A 60 -4.15 8.59 10.64
CA LEU A 60 -3.02 7.77 11.08
C LEU A 60 -3.27 7.11 12.44
N LYS A 61 -3.90 7.84 13.38
CA LYS A 61 -4.24 7.31 14.70
C LYS A 61 -5.28 6.20 14.61
N LEU A 62 -6.34 6.42 13.82
CA LEU A 62 -7.36 5.42 13.53
C LEU A 62 -6.73 4.18 12.86
N GLY A 63 -5.87 4.40 11.87
CA GLY A 63 -5.17 3.32 11.17
C GLY A 63 -4.32 2.47 12.08
N LYS A 64 -3.54 3.09 12.98
CA LYS A 64 -2.73 2.37 13.98
C LYS A 64 -3.58 1.55 14.94
N GLU A 65 -4.74 2.06 15.35
CA GLU A 65 -5.64 1.34 16.25
C GLU A 65 -6.28 0.12 15.55
N LEU A 66 -6.77 0.31 14.33
CA LEU A 66 -7.32 -0.78 13.54
C LEU A 66 -6.25 -1.82 13.16
N ALA A 67 -5.00 -1.38 12.93
CA ALA A 67 -3.90 -2.25 12.57
C ALA A 67 -3.44 -3.20 13.68
N ARG A 68 -3.93 -3.03 14.91
CA ARG A 68 -3.74 -4.00 15.99
C ARG A 68 -4.49 -5.32 15.76
N THR A 69 -5.56 -5.27 14.98
CA THR A 69 -6.46 -6.41 14.76
C THR A 69 -6.53 -6.82 13.29
N TYR A 70 -6.43 -5.87 12.38
CA TYR A 70 -6.60 -6.06 10.94
C TYR A 70 -5.31 -5.74 10.18
N ASN A 71 -5.18 -6.24 8.96
CA ASN A 71 -4.17 -5.75 8.03
C ASN A 71 -4.72 -4.46 7.41
N VAL A 72 -4.11 -3.34 7.75
CA VAL A 72 -4.57 -2.00 7.34
C VAL A 72 -3.56 -1.36 6.41
N LEU A 73 -4.02 -0.85 5.28
CA LEU A 73 -3.24 0.02 4.40
C LEU A 73 -3.82 1.43 4.45
N TYR A 74 -2.97 2.39 4.74
CA TYR A 74 -3.28 3.81 4.67
C TYR A 74 -2.76 4.42 3.39
N LEU A 75 -3.62 5.14 2.68
CA LEU A 75 -3.32 5.90 1.48
C LEU A 75 -3.60 7.38 1.73
N ASN A 76 -2.56 8.21 1.58
CA ASN A 76 -2.70 9.67 1.65
C ASN A 76 -2.95 10.21 0.25
N LEU A 77 -4.14 10.76 0.04
CA LEU A 77 -4.60 11.38 -1.20
C LEU A 77 -4.81 12.89 -0.99
N GLU A 78 -3.98 13.51 -0.16
CA GLU A 78 -3.99 14.96 0.05
C GLU A 78 -2.99 15.68 -0.85
N VAL A 79 -3.38 16.82 -1.34
CA VAL A 79 -2.54 17.75 -2.12
C VAL A 79 -1.28 18.14 -1.34
N TYR A 80 -1.42 18.29 -0.02
CA TYR A 80 -0.30 18.54 0.90
C TYR A 80 -0.11 17.34 1.83
N GLY A 81 0.46 16.26 1.30
CA GLY A 81 0.52 14.96 1.94
C GLY A 81 1.38 14.86 3.22
N GLY A 82 1.93 15.96 3.73
CA GLY A 82 2.69 15.97 4.98
C GLY A 82 4.07 15.31 4.91
N ILE A 83 4.69 15.30 3.72
CA ILE A 83 6.09 14.88 3.54
C ILE A 83 7.00 15.80 4.37
N GLY A 84 7.98 15.21 5.06
CA GLY A 84 8.86 15.93 6.00
C GLY A 84 8.26 16.12 7.39
N GLY A 85 6.94 15.88 7.58
CA GLY A 85 6.26 15.91 8.87
C GLY A 85 5.87 14.51 9.36
N HIS A 86 4.81 13.96 8.77
CA HIS A 86 4.32 12.63 9.12
C HIS A 86 5.05 11.51 8.35
N PHE A 87 5.61 11.82 7.18
CA PHE A 87 6.20 10.85 6.25
C PHE A 87 7.63 11.22 5.89
N PRO A 88 8.52 10.23 5.64
CA PRO A 88 9.88 10.47 5.19
C PRO A 88 9.91 11.03 3.77
N ASP A 89 10.98 11.74 3.43
CA ASP A 89 11.14 12.41 2.12
C ASP A 89 11.54 11.48 0.99
N ALA A 90 11.98 10.26 1.28
CA ALA A 90 12.52 9.34 0.28
C ALA A 90 11.78 8.01 0.22
N GLY A 91 11.51 7.54 -0.97
CA GLY A 91 10.89 6.25 -1.25
C GLY A 91 9.89 6.32 -2.41
N GLN A 92 9.33 5.16 -2.73
CA GLN A 92 8.24 5.03 -3.71
C GLN A 92 6.93 5.52 -3.11
N THR A 93 6.12 6.14 -3.95
CA THR A 93 4.91 6.87 -3.57
C THR A 93 3.65 6.18 -4.09
N VAL A 94 2.49 6.71 -3.76
CA VAL A 94 1.21 6.30 -4.37
C VAL A 94 1.24 6.44 -5.89
N ALA A 95 1.98 7.43 -6.45
CA ALA A 95 2.12 7.59 -7.91
C ALA A 95 2.81 6.39 -8.55
N ASP A 96 3.86 5.85 -7.92
CA ASP A 96 4.54 4.65 -8.39
C ASP A 96 3.61 3.44 -8.38
N ALA A 97 2.85 3.27 -7.29
CA ALA A 97 1.90 2.18 -7.17
C ALA A 97 0.78 2.27 -8.22
N LEU A 98 0.26 3.48 -8.46
CA LEU A 98 -0.74 3.75 -9.50
C LEU A 98 -0.19 3.44 -10.90
N TYR A 99 1.07 3.82 -11.19
CA TYR A 99 1.74 3.50 -12.43
C TYR A 99 1.81 1.99 -12.67
N TYR A 100 2.18 1.21 -11.65
CA TYR A 100 2.18 -0.26 -11.74
C TYR A 100 0.77 -0.84 -11.94
N SER A 101 -0.24 -0.28 -11.31
CA SER A 101 -1.63 -0.72 -11.48
C SER A 101 -2.12 -0.56 -12.91
N ARG A 102 -1.65 0.47 -13.63
CA ARG A 102 -1.97 0.74 -15.03
C ARG A 102 -1.31 -0.27 -15.98
N GLN A 103 -0.07 -0.65 -15.70
CA GLN A 103 0.73 -1.49 -16.60
C GLN A 103 0.46 -2.99 -16.45
N GLU A 104 0.37 -3.48 -15.23
CA GLU A 104 0.33 -4.91 -14.95
C GLU A 104 -0.68 -5.26 -13.84
N LYS A 105 -1.95 -5.42 -14.24
CA LYS A 105 -3.04 -5.78 -13.31
C LYS A 105 -2.75 -7.04 -12.45
N LYS A 106 -1.82 -7.90 -12.86
CA LYS A 106 -1.52 -9.19 -12.16
C LYS A 106 -0.40 -9.09 -11.12
N HIS A 107 0.40 -8.02 -11.10
CA HIS A 107 1.61 -7.92 -10.27
C HIS A 107 1.55 -6.82 -9.20
N LEU A 108 0.42 -6.14 -9.05
CA LEU A 108 0.26 -5.06 -8.09
C LEU A 108 0.60 -5.51 -6.66
N ARG A 109 0.24 -6.73 -6.28
CA ARG A 109 0.55 -7.28 -4.94
C ARG A 109 2.05 -7.32 -4.66
N ALA A 110 2.85 -7.80 -5.62
CA ALA A 110 4.30 -7.88 -5.47
C ALA A 110 4.94 -6.49 -5.45
N ALA A 111 4.44 -5.57 -6.30
CA ALA A 111 4.89 -4.19 -6.32
C ALA A 111 4.59 -3.46 -5.00
N LEU A 112 3.37 -3.60 -4.47
CA LEU A 112 2.98 -3.03 -3.18
C LEU A 112 3.88 -3.52 -2.05
N ALA A 113 4.27 -4.80 -2.03
CA ALA A 113 5.16 -5.36 -1.02
C ALA A 113 6.49 -4.62 -0.90
N GLY A 114 7.04 -4.18 -2.04
CA GLY A 114 8.28 -3.41 -2.10
C GLY A 114 8.13 -1.91 -1.78
N MET A 115 6.92 -1.37 -1.91
CA MET A 115 6.65 0.06 -1.77
C MET A 115 6.13 0.45 -0.39
N VAL A 116 5.42 -0.48 0.26
CA VAL A 116 4.80 -0.26 1.56
C VAL A 116 5.84 0.07 2.63
N LYS A 117 5.55 1.09 3.42
CA LYS A 117 6.29 1.48 4.61
C LYS A 117 5.47 1.16 5.86
N HIS A 118 6.15 1.08 6.99
CA HIS A 118 5.53 0.73 8.26
C HIS A 118 5.62 1.88 9.27
N MET A 119 4.52 2.13 9.94
CA MET A 119 4.44 3.09 11.05
C MET A 119 3.87 2.37 12.28
N GLY A 120 4.72 1.62 12.98
CA GLY A 120 4.29 0.62 13.96
C GLY A 120 3.53 -0.52 13.27
N PRO A 121 2.29 -0.84 13.70
CA PRO A 121 1.50 -1.90 13.07
C PRO A 121 0.83 -1.47 11.76
N LEU A 122 0.81 -0.17 11.43
CA LEU A 122 0.13 0.40 10.27
C LEU A 122 1.04 0.38 9.04
N ASP A 123 0.53 -0.18 7.95
CA ASP A 123 1.15 -0.11 6.64
C ASP A 123 0.66 1.12 5.87
N TYR A 124 1.55 1.78 5.14
CA TYR A 124 1.18 2.94 4.32
C TYR A 124 2.03 3.06 3.07
N LEU A 125 1.50 3.72 2.05
CA LEU A 125 2.27 4.22 0.92
C LEU A 125 2.63 5.68 1.15
N LEU A 126 3.83 6.09 0.70
CA LEU A 126 4.20 7.50 0.72
C LEU A 126 3.24 8.31 -0.13
N PRO A 127 2.82 9.51 0.32
CA PRO A 127 1.99 10.40 -0.47
C PRO A 127 2.70 10.84 -1.77
N MET A 128 1.94 11.28 -2.75
CA MET A 128 2.47 11.89 -3.96
C MET A 128 3.27 13.14 -3.59
N ARG A 129 4.37 13.38 -4.30
CA ARG A 129 5.26 14.52 -3.99
C ARG A 129 4.74 15.82 -4.56
N MET A 130 4.06 15.74 -5.71
CA MET A 130 3.53 16.90 -6.42
C MET A 130 2.01 16.86 -6.43
N SER A 131 1.42 17.99 -6.10
CA SER A 131 -0.05 18.16 -6.08
C SER A 131 -0.66 18.02 -7.47
N GLU A 132 0.10 18.38 -8.49
CA GLU A 132 -0.31 18.28 -9.88
C GLU A 132 -0.51 16.84 -10.31
N ASP A 133 0.36 15.94 -9.85
CA ASP A 133 0.26 14.51 -10.14
C ASP A 133 -1.03 13.91 -9.56
N LEU A 134 -1.41 14.34 -8.35
CA LEU A 134 -2.64 13.91 -7.69
C LEU A 134 -3.88 14.35 -8.46
N LYS A 135 -3.89 15.61 -8.92
CA LYS A 135 -5.02 16.22 -9.65
C LYS A 135 -5.15 15.73 -11.09
N ALA A 136 -4.06 15.22 -11.65
CA ALA A 136 -4.04 14.69 -13.02
C ALA A 136 -4.63 13.28 -13.13
N VAL A 137 -4.92 12.62 -12.02
CA VAL A 137 -5.48 11.27 -11.99
C VAL A 137 -6.99 11.33 -12.03
N GLU A 138 -7.60 10.69 -13.01
CA GLU A 138 -9.05 10.62 -13.18
C GLU A 138 -9.70 9.76 -12.09
N ILE A 139 -10.98 10.03 -11.79
CA ILE A 139 -11.74 9.31 -10.75
C ILE A 139 -11.81 7.81 -11.02
N GLU A 140 -11.97 7.43 -12.28
CA GLU A 140 -12.00 6.04 -12.73
C GLU A 140 -10.68 5.32 -12.45
N GLU A 141 -9.56 6.01 -12.55
CA GLU A 141 -8.24 5.45 -12.25
C GLU A 141 -8.08 5.24 -10.74
N TRP A 142 -8.51 6.20 -9.92
CA TRP A 142 -8.52 6.06 -8.46
C TRP A 142 -9.39 4.89 -8.03
N THR A 143 -10.58 4.80 -8.59
CA THR A 143 -11.52 3.71 -8.29
C THR A 143 -10.92 2.37 -8.65
N GLY A 144 -10.41 2.23 -9.87
CA GLY A 144 -9.77 0.99 -10.35
C GLY A 144 -8.53 0.61 -9.53
N PHE A 145 -7.74 1.57 -9.09
CA PHE A 145 -6.58 1.33 -8.22
C PHE A 145 -6.98 0.80 -6.85
N VAL A 146 -7.97 1.43 -6.22
CA VAL A 146 -8.48 1.00 -4.90
C VAL A 146 -9.12 -0.38 -4.98
N GLU A 147 -9.89 -0.66 -6.04
CA GLU A 147 -10.47 -1.99 -6.30
C GLU A 147 -9.39 -3.06 -6.50
N GLN A 148 -8.35 -2.78 -7.28
CA GLN A 148 -7.24 -3.70 -7.46
C GLN A 148 -6.51 -4.00 -6.14
N ILE A 149 -6.28 -2.99 -5.30
CA ILE A 149 -5.70 -3.21 -3.97
C ILE A 149 -6.62 -4.10 -3.13
N ALA A 150 -7.92 -3.81 -3.12
CA ALA A 150 -8.91 -4.58 -2.37
C ALA A 150 -8.98 -6.05 -2.82
N GLU A 151 -8.85 -6.30 -4.14
CA GLU A 151 -8.94 -7.65 -4.69
C GLU A 151 -7.65 -8.47 -4.57
N GLN A 152 -6.49 -7.81 -4.73
CA GLN A 152 -5.21 -8.48 -4.93
C GLN A 152 -4.28 -8.40 -3.73
N SER A 153 -4.55 -7.55 -2.73
CA SER A 153 -3.69 -7.40 -1.57
C SER A 153 -4.11 -8.26 -0.37
N ILE A 154 -3.33 -8.18 0.69
CA ILE A 154 -3.62 -8.85 1.97
C ILE A 154 -4.45 -7.99 2.92
N TYR A 155 -4.73 -6.73 2.53
CA TYR A 155 -5.36 -5.77 3.41
C TYR A 155 -6.84 -6.03 3.59
N GLU A 156 -7.28 -5.93 4.84
CA GLU A 156 -8.68 -6.11 5.28
C GLU A 156 -9.38 -4.76 5.42
N VAL A 157 -8.57 -3.70 5.61
CA VAL A 157 -9.05 -2.32 5.73
C VAL A 157 -8.16 -1.40 4.91
N LEU A 158 -8.77 -0.54 4.09
CA LEU A 158 -8.13 0.56 3.40
C LEU A 158 -8.60 1.87 4.02
N ILE A 159 -7.65 2.73 4.42
CA ILE A 159 -7.96 4.08 4.88
C ILE A 159 -7.52 5.06 3.80
N LEU A 160 -8.45 5.81 3.27
CA LEU A 160 -8.22 6.85 2.27
C LEU A 160 -8.34 8.22 2.94
N ASP A 161 -7.24 8.94 3.04
CA ASP A 161 -7.20 10.32 3.55
C ASP A 161 -7.36 11.27 2.36
N ILE A 162 -8.60 11.72 2.13
CA ILE A 162 -9.04 12.37 0.89
C ILE A 162 -9.00 13.88 1.03
N ASP A 163 -8.40 14.55 0.04
CA ASP A 163 -8.42 16.02 -0.08
C ASP A 163 -9.81 16.53 -0.50
N CYS A 164 -10.12 17.77 -0.13
CA CYS A 164 -11.34 18.42 -0.57
C CYS A 164 -11.28 18.94 -2.03
N LEU A 165 -10.13 18.82 -2.68
CA LEU A 165 -9.89 19.21 -4.07
C LEU A 165 -9.88 18.01 -5.05
N LEU A 166 -10.13 16.82 -4.55
CA LEU A 166 -10.28 15.58 -5.36
C LEU A 166 -11.71 15.37 -5.80
#